data_5f3cb9a12dbc90f89c6db0191087f5da
#
_entry.id   5f3cb9a12dbc90f89c6db0191087f5da
#
_cell.length_a   1.000
_cell.length_b   1.000
_cell.length_c   1.000
_cell.angle_alpha   90.00
_cell.angle_beta   90.00
_cell.angle_gamma   90.00
#
_symmetry.space_group_name_H-M   'P 1'
#
loop_
_entity.id
_entity.type
_entity.pdbx_description
1 polymer ?
#
loop_
_entity_poly.entity_id
_entity_poly.type
_entity_poly.pdbx_seq_one_letter_code
_entity_poly.pdbx_strand_id
1 'polypeptide(L)'
;DRFVRASFFLNSIPQTDNTRVAVASVFSVIRNVSVPYGFEIEGYPNLSTTRWRMVADQKNLVYYFETALTPNAFWVDLMKIDFSEKAPVRKLDLADHRTYSGETSARFKKTTPFQFIGL
;
A
#
# COMPACT_ATOMS: atom_id res chain seq x y z
N ASP A 1 18.88 10.02 -0.67
CA ASP A 1 18.29 9.93 0.63
C ASP A 1 16.75 10.10 0.57
N ARG A 2 16.03 8.99 0.84
CA ARG A 2 14.56 8.94 0.68
C ARG A 2 13.84 9.79 1.71
N PHE A 3 14.29 9.80 2.95
CA PHE A 3 13.65 10.55 4.03
C PHE A 3 13.67 12.06 3.75
N VAL A 4 14.83 12.60 3.40
CA VAL A 4 14.97 14.03 3.10
C VAL A 4 14.11 14.44 1.92
N ARG A 5 14.09 13.65 0.83
CA ARG A 5 13.26 13.94 -0.33
C ARG A 5 11.78 13.86 0.01
N ALA A 6 11.34 12.84 0.74
CA ALA A 6 9.95 12.71 1.17
C ALA A 6 9.53 13.90 2.04
N SER A 7 10.35 14.30 3.00
CA SER A 7 10.10 15.46 3.87
C SER A 7 9.99 16.76 3.08
N PHE A 8 10.90 16.98 2.13
CA PHE A 8 10.85 18.16 1.26
C PHE A 8 9.54 18.22 0.47
N PHE A 9 9.16 17.13 -0.19
CA PHE A 9 7.92 17.11 -0.98
C PHE A 9 6.67 17.25 -0.12
N LEU A 10 6.62 16.57 1.03
CA LEU A 10 5.47 16.67 1.93
C LEU A 10 5.26 18.10 2.45
N ASN A 11 6.35 18.81 2.76
CA ASN A 11 6.28 20.21 3.18
C ASN A 11 5.94 21.18 2.03
N SER A 12 6.12 20.76 0.79
CA SER A 12 5.86 21.58 -0.40
C SER A 12 4.45 21.36 -0.98
N ILE A 13 3.74 20.31 -0.58
CA ILE A 13 2.39 20.01 -1.06
C ILE A 13 1.38 20.83 -0.24
N PRO A 14 0.51 21.61 -0.90
CA PRO A 14 -0.56 22.33 -0.22
C PRO A 14 -1.52 21.36 0.50
N GLN A 15 -1.93 21.72 1.70
CA GLN A 15 -2.98 20.97 2.39
C GLN A 15 -4.31 21.15 1.66
N THR A 16 -5.12 20.08 1.67
CA THR A 16 -6.41 20.06 0.99
C THR A 16 -7.41 19.18 1.73
N ASP A 17 -8.67 19.59 1.71
CA ASP A 17 -9.79 18.78 2.21
C ASP A 17 -10.33 17.80 1.14
N ASN A 18 -9.83 17.89 -0.09
CA ASN A 18 -10.20 16.98 -1.15
C ASN A 18 -9.40 15.66 -1.01
N THR A 19 -10.07 14.62 -0.53
CA THR A 19 -9.47 13.29 -0.31
C THR A 19 -8.77 12.73 -1.54
N ARG A 20 -9.34 12.89 -2.75
CA ARG A 20 -8.71 12.40 -3.99
C ARG A 20 -7.38 13.09 -4.25
N VAL A 21 -7.34 14.40 -4.07
CA VAL A 21 -6.12 15.18 -4.25
C VAL A 21 -5.09 14.80 -3.20
N ALA A 22 -5.47 14.71 -1.92
CA ALA A 22 -4.59 14.33 -0.82
C ALA A 22 -3.95 12.95 -1.08
N VAL A 23 -4.74 11.93 -1.37
CA VAL A 23 -4.26 10.57 -1.65
C VAL A 23 -3.34 10.54 -2.87
N ALA A 24 -3.71 11.23 -3.96
CA ALA A 24 -2.89 11.30 -5.16
C ALA A 24 -1.54 11.98 -4.91
N SER A 25 -1.53 13.06 -4.11
CA SER A 25 -0.32 13.79 -3.74
C SER A 25 0.62 12.91 -2.91
N VAL A 26 0.10 12.21 -1.90
CA VAL A 26 0.91 11.30 -1.09
C VAL A 26 1.47 10.15 -1.92
N PHE A 27 0.68 9.53 -2.80
CA PHE A 27 1.19 8.52 -3.73
C PHE A 27 2.29 9.07 -4.64
N SER A 28 2.17 10.31 -5.11
CA SER A 28 3.20 10.94 -5.94
C SER A 28 4.51 11.09 -5.19
N VAL A 29 4.47 11.48 -3.92
CA VAL A 29 5.67 11.52 -3.06
C VAL A 29 6.28 10.14 -2.89
N ILE A 30 5.48 9.14 -2.54
CA ILE A 30 5.97 7.76 -2.32
C ILE A 30 6.59 7.20 -3.60
N ARG A 31 5.98 7.43 -4.76
CA ARG A 31 6.53 7.01 -6.06
C ARG A 31 7.86 7.69 -6.37
N ASN A 32 7.99 8.97 -6.04
CA ASN A 32 9.23 9.73 -6.26
C ASN A 32 10.40 9.21 -5.41
N VAL A 33 10.13 8.70 -4.21
CA VAL A 33 11.15 8.14 -3.30
C VAL A 33 11.29 6.63 -3.40
N SER A 34 10.59 5.99 -4.31
CA SER A 34 10.66 4.55 -4.56
C SER A 34 11.93 4.18 -5.32
N VAL A 35 12.45 2.98 -5.04
CA VAL A 35 13.49 2.37 -5.85
C VAL A 35 12.83 1.63 -7.01
N PRO A 36 13.28 1.81 -8.25
CA PRO A 36 12.73 1.09 -9.41
C PRO A 36 12.71 -0.42 -9.17
N TYR A 37 11.63 -1.07 -9.63
CA TYR A 37 11.53 -2.53 -9.55
C TYR A 37 12.58 -3.16 -10.47
N GLY A 38 13.28 -4.20 -9.97
CA GLY A 38 14.35 -4.86 -10.72
C GLY A 38 15.65 -4.06 -10.82
N PHE A 39 15.82 -3.01 -9.99
CA PHE A 39 17.07 -2.28 -9.93
C PHE A 39 18.19 -3.15 -9.34
N GLU A 40 19.25 -3.33 -10.10
CA GLU A 40 20.42 -4.15 -9.74
C GLU A 40 21.71 -3.35 -9.97
N ILE A 41 22.69 -3.57 -9.13
CA ILE A 41 24.07 -3.05 -9.31
C ILE A 41 25.00 -4.22 -9.11
N GLU A 42 25.94 -4.41 -10.06
CA GLU A 42 26.98 -5.42 -9.97
C GLU A 42 27.81 -5.26 -8.69
N GLY A 43 28.05 -6.35 -7.96
CA GLY A 43 28.76 -6.36 -6.68
C GLY A 43 27.88 -6.01 -5.46
N TYR A 44 26.60 -5.66 -5.64
CA TYR A 44 25.65 -5.32 -4.55
C TYR A 44 24.40 -6.21 -4.59
N PRO A 45 24.48 -7.48 -4.21
CA PRO A 45 23.40 -8.44 -4.40
C PRO A 45 22.16 -8.19 -3.51
N ASN A 46 22.31 -7.38 -2.48
CA ASN A 46 21.25 -7.17 -1.46
C ASN A 46 20.49 -5.84 -1.62
N LEU A 47 20.49 -5.26 -2.81
CA LEU A 47 19.71 -4.04 -3.07
C LEU A 47 18.21 -4.32 -3.02
N SER A 48 17.51 -3.55 -2.19
CA SER A 48 16.07 -3.65 -2.10
C SER A 48 15.39 -2.82 -3.17
N THR A 49 14.40 -3.39 -3.87
CA THR A 49 13.53 -2.67 -4.78
C THR A 49 12.15 -2.46 -4.16
N THR A 50 11.43 -1.42 -4.59
CA THR A 50 10.07 -1.19 -4.11
C THR A 50 9.12 -2.17 -4.78
N ARG A 51 8.50 -3.05 -4.00
CA ARG A 51 7.57 -4.07 -4.49
C ARG A 51 6.11 -3.64 -4.37
N TRP A 52 5.80 -2.77 -3.42
CA TRP A 52 4.45 -2.25 -3.16
C TRP A 52 4.53 -0.89 -2.49
N ARG A 53 3.43 -0.15 -2.54
CA ARG A 53 3.23 1.14 -1.89
C ARG A 53 1.84 1.17 -1.27
N MET A 54 1.72 1.90 -0.17
CA MET A 54 0.45 2.06 0.50
C MET A 54 0.27 3.48 1.02
N VAL A 55 -0.99 3.90 1.11
CA VAL A 55 -1.41 5.14 1.75
C VAL A 55 -2.59 4.83 2.67
N ALA A 56 -2.49 5.24 3.93
CA ALA A 56 -3.56 5.11 4.90
C ALA A 56 -4.27 6.46 5.06
N ASP A 57 -5.51 6.55 4.62
CA ASP A 57 -6.40 7.66 4.93
C ASP A 57 -7.03 7.40 6.30
N GLN A 58 -6.42 7.95 7.33
CA GLN A 58 -6.85 7.75 8.72
C GLN A 58 -8.17 8.47 9.03
N LYS A 59 -8.49 9.54 8.32
CA LYS A 59 -9.74 10.29 8.49
C LYS A 59 -10.94 9.49 8.01
N ASN A 60 -10.83 8.87 6.85
CA ASN A 60 -11.92 8.12 6.22
C ASN A 60 -11.81 6.60 6.43
N LEU A 61 -10.79 6.13 7.13
CA LEU A 61 -10.51 4.72 7.40
C LEU A 61 -10.39 3.88 6.11
N VAL A 62 -9.70 4.42 5.11
CA VAL A 62 -9.47 3.75 3.83
C VAL A 62 -7.98 3.46 3.65
N TYR A 63 -7.70 2.23 3.26
CA TYR A 63 -6.34 1.76 3.03
C TYR A 63 -6.11 1.55 1.54
N TYR A 64 -5.28 2.40 0.93
CA TYR A 64 -4.93 2.34 -0.49
C TYR A 64 -3.65 1.54 -0.68
N PHE A 65 -3.60 0.77 -1.75
CA PHE A 65 -2.48 -0.10 -2.04
C PHE A 65 -2.22 -0.19 -3.55
N GLU A 66 -0.94 -0.31 -3.93
CA GLU A 66 -0.52 -0.64 -5.29
C GLU A 66 0.72 -1.55 -5.25
N THR A 67 0.86 -2.42 -6.23
CA THR A 67 2.06 -3.23 -6.41
C THR A 67 2.92 -2.71 -7.55
N ALA A 68 4.20 -3.05 -7.56
CA ALA A 68 5.09 -2.66 -8.65
C ALA A 68 4.76 -3.39 -9.97
N LEU A 69 4.15 -4.57 -9.88
CA LEU A 69 3.83 -5.42 -11.05
C LEU A 69 2.46 -5.12 -11.66
N THR A 70 1.61 -4.34 -10.98
CA THR A 70 0.30 -3.95 -11.48
C THR A 70 0.16 -2.44 -11.44
N PRO A 71 -0.24 -1.79 -12.55
CA PRO A 71 -0.33 -0.33 -12.59
C PRO A 71 -1.55 0.23 -11.83
N ASN A 72 -2.41 -0.64 -11.32
CA ASN A 72 -3.68 -0.27 -10.73
C ASN A 72 -3.57 -0.10 -9.22
N ALA A 73 -4.14 0.99 -8.70
CA ALA A 73 -4.39 1.14 -7.28
C ALA A 73 -5.73 0.48 -6.92
N PHE A 74 -5.75 -0.15 -5.76
CA PHE A 74 -6.96 -0.65 -5.12
C PHE A 74 -7.00 -0.19 -3.67
N TRP A 75 -8.16 -0.27 -3.05
CA TRP A 75 -8.30 0.15 -1.66
C TRP A 75 -9.29 -0.72 -0.89
N VAL A 76 -9.18 -0.65 0.41
CA VAL A 76 -10.04 -1.30 1.38
C VAL A 76 -10.67 -0.23 2.25
N ASP A 77 -11.98 -0.17 2.26
CA ASP A 77 -12.75 0.59 3.22
C ASP A 77 -12.89 -0.25 4.49
N LEU A 78 -12.20 0.17 5.56
CA LEU A 78 -12.18 -0.59 6.81
C LEU A 78 -13.55 -0.66 7.47
N MET A 79 -14.45 0.30 7.19
CA MET A 79 -15.82 0.26 7.71
C MET A 79 -16.67 -0.84 7.09
N LYS A 80 -16.21 -1.44 5.97
CA LYS A 80 -16.86 -2.60 5.33
C LYS A 80 -16.31 -3.94 5.81
N ILE A 81 -15.32 -3.93 6.70
CA ILE A 81 -14.71 -5.13 7.26
C ILE A 81 -15.29 -5.36 8.66
N ASP A 82 -15.71 -6.58 8.92
CA ASP A 82 -16.12 -7.00 10.26
C ASP A 82 -14.87 -7.31 11.11
N PHE A 83 -14.62 -6.47 12.12
CA PHE A 83 -13.55 -6.61 13.12
C PHE A 83 -14.05 -7.11 14.47
N SER A 84 -15.28 -7.63 14.57
CA SER A 84 -15.78 -8.19 15.83
C SER A 84 -14.91 -9.36 16.29
N GLU A 85 -14.89 -9.64 17.58
CA GLU A 85 -14.08 -10.70 18.19
C GLU A 85 -14.31 -12.09 17.55
N LYS A 86 -15.53 -12.34 17.09
CA LYS A 86 -15.92 -13.61 16.45
C LYS A 86 -15.77 -13.61 14.94
N ALA A 87 -15.34 -12.49 14.35
CA ALA A 87 -15.16 -12.42 12.91
C ALA A 87 -14.03 -13.36 12.45
N PRO A 88 -14.21 -14.08 11.35
CA PRO A 88 -13.16 -14.93 10.81
C PRO A 88 -12.01 -14.08 10.27
N VAL A 89 -10.78 -14.53 10.44
CA VAL A 89 -9.63 -13.92 9.76
C VAL A 89 -9.82 -14.04 8.25
N ARG A 90 -9.56 -12.94 7.54
CA ARG A 90 -9.70 -12.86 6.09
C ARG A 90 -8.42 -12.32 5.47
N LYS A 91 -8.13 -12.75 4.25
CA LYS A 91 -6.96 -12.35 3.48
C LYS A 91 -7.36 -11.95 2.06
N LEU A 92 -6.76 -10.88 1.54
CA LEU A 92 -6.69 -10.59 0.12
C LEU A 92 -5.33 -11.10 -0.39
N ASP A 93 -5.33 -12.11 -1.25
CA ASP A 93 -4.09 -12.70 -1.76
C ASP A 93 -3.59 -11.91 -2.97
N LEU A 94 -2.37 -11.39 -2.86
CA LEU A 94 -1.72 -10.62 -3.91
C LEU A 94 -0.74 -11.45 -4.73
N ALA A 95 -0.46 -12.69 -4.31
CA ALA A 95 0.46 -13.60 -4.99
C ALA A 95 -0.18 -14.42 -6.11
N ASP A 96 -1.51 -14.37 -6.25
CA ASP A 96 -2.26 -15.16 -7.24
C ASP A 96 -2.27 -14.53 -8.65
N HIS A 97 -1.42 -13.54 -8.90
CA HIS A 97 -1.29 -12.80 -10.16
C HIS A 97 -2.56 -12.07 -10.62
N ARG A 98 -3.56 -11.91 -9.77
CA ARG A 98 -4.76 -11.14 -10.08
C ARG A 98 -4.46 -9.65 -10.00
N THR A 99 -5.01 -8.93 -10.94
CA THR A 99 -5.01 -7.47 -10.91
C THR A 99 -6.23 -6.99 -10.14
N TYR A 100 -6.00 -6.32 -9.02
CA TYR A 100 -7.05 -5.64 -8.27
C TYR A 100 -7.10 -4.18 -8.66
N SER A 101 -8.30 -3.62 -8.74
CA SER A 101 -8.56 -2.21 -9.02
C SER A 101 -9.81 -1.76 -8.27
N GLY A 102 -9.77 -0.54 -7.75
CA GLY A 102 -10.93 0.02 -7.04
C GLY A 102 -11.12 -0.54 -5.63
N GLU A 103 -12.33 -0.51 -5.13
CA GLU A 103 -12.71 -0.99 -3.81
C GLU A 103 -12.71 -2.53 -3.75
N THR A 104 -12.04 -3.12 -2.77
CA THR A 104 -11.77 -4.56 -2.69
C THR A 104 -12.19 -5.22 -1.38
N SER A 105 -12.89 -4.53 -0.48
CA SER A 105 -13.29 -5.10 0.82
C SER A 105 -14.05 -6.42 0.70
N ALA A 106 -14.91 -6.55 -0.32
CA ALA A 106 -15.66 -7.76 -0.60
C ALA A 106 -14.82 -8.92 -1.20
N ARG A 107 -13.57 -8.66 -1.58
CA ARG A 107 -12.67 -9.65 -2.20
C ARG A 107 -11.88 -10.47 -1.19
N PHE A 108 -11.88 -10.09 0.08
CA PHE A 108 -11.20 -10.82 1.13
C PHE A 108 -11.85 -12.19 1.37
N LYS A 109 -11.04 -13.23 1.39
CA LYS A 109 -11.46 -14.61 1.64
C LYS A 109 -11.08 -15.05 3.04
N LYS A 110 -11.92 -15.89 3.66
CA LYS A 110 -11.62 -16.52 4.94
C LYS A 110 -10.33 -17.32 4.84
N THR A 111 -9.50 -17.20 5.86
CA THR A 111 -8.21 -17.91 5.97
C THR A 111 -7.90 -18.27 7.42
N THR A 112 -6.85 -19.03 7.63
CA THR A 112 -6.28 -19.26 8.97
C THR A 112 -5.53 -18.01 9.43
N PRO A 113 -5.44 -17.76 10.75
CA PRO A 113 -4.61 -16.70 11.30
C PRO A 113 -3.16 -16.80 10.81
N PHE A 114 -2.53 -15.65 10.62
CA PHE A 114 -1.10 -15.59 10.31
C PHE A 114 -0.31 -16.14 11.50
N GLN A 115 0.59 -17.06 11.23
CA GLN A 115 1.55 -17.55 12.21
C GLN A 115 2.86 -16.81 12.06
N PHE A 116 3.26 -16.11 13.11
CA PHE A 116 4.61 -15.53 13.15
C PHE A 116 5.62 -16.66 13.26
N ILE A 117 6.72 -16.54 12.54
CA ILE A 117 7.86 -17.43 12.71
C ILE A 117 8.34 -17.21 14.14
N GLY A 118 8.17 -18.24 14.99
CA GLY A 118 8.68 -18.20 16.37
C GLY A 118 10.20 -18.04 16.34
N LEU A 119 10.71 -17.24 17.27
CA LEU A 119 12.13 -17.15 17.59
C LEU A 119 12.55 -18.37 18.37
#